data_085d6801f64767f4342c448c0d83be6e
#
_entry.id   085d6801f64767f4342c448c0d83be6e
#
_cell.length_a   1.000
_cell.length_b   1.000
_cell.length_c   1.000
_cell.angle_alpha   90.00
_cell.angle_beta   90.00
_cell.angle_gamma   90.00
#
_symmetry.space_group_name_H-M   'P 1'
#
loop_
_entity.id
_entity.type
_entity.pdbx_description
1 polymer ?
#
loop_
_entity_poly.entity_id
_entity_poly.type
_entity_poly.pdbx_seq_one_letter_code
_entity_poly.pdbx_strand_id
1 'polypeptide(L)' 'MRAALVAGSDAGHAFPVFALAELLQDNDIEAVVYTGSRWIEKATTRGLDVRELP' A
#
# COMPACT_ATOMS: atom_id res chain seq x y z
N MET A 1 8.34 10.04 10.38
CA MET A 1 7.42 10.55 9.35
C MET A 1 6.46 9.46 8.94
N ARG A 2 5.23 9.80 8.65
CA ARG A 2 4.20 8.84 8.27
C ARG A 2 3.50 9.30 7.00
N ALA A 3 3.26 8.37 6.08
CA ALA A 3 2.56 8.64 4.83
C ALA A 3 1.35 7.73 4.71
N ALA A 4 0.22 8.29 4.26
CA ALA A 4 -0.98 7.53 3.95
C ALA A 4 -1.16 7.52 2.43
N LEU A 5 -1.25 6.33 1.85
CA LEU A 5 -1.35 6.16 0.40
C LEU A 5 -2.67 5.49 0.07
N VAL A 6 -3.33 5.96 -0.95
CA VAL A 6 -4.58 5.34 -1.42
C VAL A 6 -4.31 4.67 -2.76
N ALA A 7 -4.53 3.36 -2.80
CA ALA A 7 -4.40 2.58 -4.03
C ALA A 7 -5.79 2.35 -4.61
N GLY A 8 -5.89 2.44 -5.93
CA GLY A 8 -7.15 2.16 -6.60
C GLY A 8 -7.53 0.68 -6.52
N SER A 9 -8.70 0.35 -7.05
CA SER A 9 -9.22 -1.01 -7.01
C SER A 9 -8.72 -1.88 -8.16
N ASP A 10 -7.96 -1.34 -9.10
CA ASP A 10 -7.41 -2.11 -10.22
C ASP A 10 -5.88 -2.20 -10.12
N ALA A 11 -5.30 -3.18 -10.82
CA ALA A 11 -3.86 -3.44 -10.77
C ALA A 11 -3.04 -2.26 -11.30
N GLY A 12 -3.56 -1.52 -12.26
CA GLY A 12 -2.88 -0.38 -12.86
C GLY A 12 -2.62 0.75 -11.86
N HIS A 13 -3.43 0.83 -10.81
CA HIS A 13 -3.28 1.85 -9.76
C HIS A 13 -2.67 1.26 -8.48
N ALA A 14 -3.00 0.00 -8.17
CA ALA A 14 -2.57 -0.60 -6.89
C ALA A 14 -1.07 -0.90 -6.86
N PHE A 15 -0.53 -1.52 -7.90
CA PHE A 15 0.87 -1.95 -7.89
C PHE A 15 1.86 -0.78 -7.84
N PRO A 16 1.66 0.32 -8.58
CA PRO A 16 2.55 1.47 -8.42
C PRO A 16 2.55 2.05 -7.01
N VAL A 17 1.39 2.07 -6.34
CA VAL A 17 1.30 2.54 -4.96
C VAL A 17 2.04 1.59 -4.01
N PHE A 18 1.92 0.28 -4.23
CA PHE A 18 2.64 -0.70 -3.41
C PHE A 18 4.16 -0.52 -3.55
N ALA A 19 4.64 -0.30 -4.77
CA ALA A 19 6.05 -0.06 -5.00
C ALA A 19 6.54 1.22 -4.29
N LEU A 20 5.72 2.27 -4.31
CA LEU A 20 6.05 3.51 -3.61
C LEU A 20 6.08 3.27 -2.09
N ALA A 21 5.13 2.52 -1.56
CA ALA A 21 5.08 2.21 -0.13
C ALA A 21 6.33 1.44 0.31
N GLU A 22 6.77 0.47 -0.49
CA GLU A 22 7.99 -0.28 -0.21
C GLU A 22 9.21 0.64 -0.19
N LEU A 23 9.30 1.57 -1.13
CA LEU A 23 10.39 2.52 -1.18
C LEU A 23 10.40 3.43 0.05
N LEU A 24 9.24 3.88 0.50
CA LEU A 24 9.13 4.70 1.69
C LEU A 24 9.58 3.93 2.93
N GLN A 25 9.17 2.68 3.07
CA GLN A 25 9.61 1.84 4.19
C GLN A 25 11.12 1.64 4.19
N ASP A 26 11.72 1.47 3.02
CA ASP A 26 13.16 1.31 2.90
C ASP A 26 13.92 2.58 3.33
N ASN A 27 13.23 3.70 3.40
CA ASN A 27 13.79 4.98 3.84
C ASN A 27 13.29 5.38 5.24
N ASP A 28 12.86 4.41 6.04
CA ASP A 28 12.40 4.60 7.41
C ASP A 28 11.18 5.53 7.53
N ILE A 29 10.36 5.57 6.50
CA ILE A 29 9.11 6.32 6.52
C ILE A 29 7.96 5.32 6.72
N GLU A 30 7.14 5.55 7.75
CA GLU A 30 5.96 4.73 7.96
C GLU A 30 4.96 4.97 6.84
N ALA A 31 4.61 3.92 6.11
CA ALA A 31 3.63 4.02 5.03
C ALA A 31 2.44 3.11 5.32
N VAL A 32 1.24 3.67 5.25
CA VAL A 32 0.00 2.92 5.39
C VAL A 32 -0.73 3.00 4.07
N VAL A 33 -1.12 1.85 3.53
CA VAL A 33 -1.78 1.77 2.23
C VAL A 33 -3.26 1.47 2.44
N TYR A 34 -4.11 2.27 1.84
CA TYR A 34 -5.56 2.03 1.82
C TYR A 34 -5.93 1.52 0.44
N THR A 35 -6.47 0.31 0.36
CA THR A 35 -6.80 -0.30 -0.92
C THR A 35 -8.07 -1.14 -0.80
N GLY A 36 -8.61 -1.57 -1.93
CA GLY A 36 -9.78 -2.45 -1.93
C GLY A 36 -9.45 -3.84 -1.40
N SER A 37 -10.48 -4.55 -0.92
CA SER A 37 -10.30 -5.87 -0.30
C SER A 37 -9.58 -6.84 -1.21
N ARG A 38 -9.71 -6.69 -2.51
CA ARG A 38 -9.10 -7.54 -3.51
C ARG A 38 -7.57 -7.56 -3.42
N TRP A 39 -6.96 -6.46 -2.98
CA TRP A 39 -5.51 -6.31 -2.98
C TRP A 39 -4.88 -6.39 -1.58
N ILE A 40 -5.69 -6.55 -0.55
CA ILE A 40 -5.20 -6.57 0.84
C ILE A 40 -4.17 -7.69 1.03
N GLU A 41 -4.49 -8.90 0.57
CA GLU A 41 -3.61 -10.05 0.75
C GLU A 41 -2.27 -9.85 0.02
N LYS A 42 -2.33 -9.33 -1.21
CA LYS A 42 -1.10 -9.11 -1.97
C LYS A 42 -0.21 -8.07 -1.33
N ALA A 43 -0.79 -6.99 -0.83
CA ALA A 43 -0.03 -5.95 -0.15
C ALA A 43 0.54 -6.46 1.18
N THR A 44 -0.23 -7.23 1.92
CA THR A 44 0.22 -7.82 3.19
C THR A 44 1.39 -8.77 2.96
N THR A 45 1.32 -9.57 1.90
CA THR A 45 2.41 -10.49 1.55
C THR A 45 3.72 -9.75 1.26
N ARG A 46 3.62 -8.51 0.79
CA ARG A 46 4.80 -7.67 0.54
C ARG A 46 5.34 -6.99 1.80
N GLY A 47 4.73 -7.24 2.95
CA GLY A 47 5.16 -6.64 4.21
C GLY A 47 4.65 -5.23 4.42
N LEU A 48 3.62 -4.81 3.71
CA LEU A 48 3.06 -3.46 3.83
C LEU A 48 1.99 -3.42 4.92
N ASP A 49 1.86 -2.26 5.57
CA ASP A 49 0.77 -1.98 6.48
C ASP A 49 -0.43 -1.54 5.64
N VAL A 50 -1.48 -2.32 5.65
CA VAL A 50 -2.60 -2.16 4.73
C VAL A 50 -3.90 -2.05 5.49
N ARG A 51 -4.76 -1.15 5.03
CA ARG A 51 -6.13 -1.01 5.54
C ARG A 51 -7.09 -1.10 4.37
N GLU A 52 -8.27 -1.69 4.63
CA GLU A 52 -9.29 -1.80 3.60
C GLU A 52 -10.04 -0.48 3.44
N LEU A 53 -10.27 -0.08 2.21
CA LEU A 53 -11.12 1.08 1.91
C LEU A 53 -12.58 0.74 2.26
N PRO A 54 -13.31 1.70 2.83
CA PRO A 54 -14.73 1.48 3.14
C PRO A 54 -15.60 1.34 1.89
#